data_971aeda1a214643ba9098a79bc0eca8a
#
_entry.id   971aeda1a214643ba9098a79bc0eca8a
#
_cell.length_a   1.000
_cell.length_b   1.000
_cell.length_c   1.000
_cell.angle_alpha   90.00
_cell.angle_beta   90.00
_cell.angle_gamma   90.00
#
_symmetry.space_group_name_H-M   'P 1'
#
loop_
_entity.id
_entity.type
_entity.pdbx_description
1 polymer ?
#
loop_
_entity_poly.entity_id
_entity_poly.type
_entity_poly.pdbx_seq_one_letter_code
_entity_poly.pdbx_strand_id
1 'polypeptide(L)'
;NDFLVNRPGRFHYHFRFGYPSVEAVKEYLEDKLDAAYRGEIPKVVIFSQKVTLNYDCLRAIAFELNMGLPFEQAIQDLNIINVGKERYDLVLHYCGGLSLSADNVNLNLFDSAQSQCLWLDDDQERSIVYVQFDPRRIVYDETRHISVIPGESLTLHYNEHYKDPTAAQYKTLRPDYLSISRVGEHVLH
;
A
#
# COMPACT_ATOMS: atom_id res chain seq x y z
N ASN A 1 5.69 -16.58 23.61
CA ASN A 1 4.93 -17.31 24.67
C ASN A 1 4.80 -18.80 24.33
N ASP A 2 5.94 -19.43 24.00
CA ASP A 2 6.01 -20.86 23.58
C ASP A 2 5.58 -21.84 24.69
N PHE A 3 5.57 -21.36 25.94
CA PHE A 3 5.21 -22.20 27.10
C PHE A 3 3.73 -22.63 27.16
N LEU A 4 2.85 -21.89 26.49
CA LEU A 4 1.41 -22.21 26.47
C LEU A 4 1.03 -23.09 25.28
N VAL A 5 1.73 -22.95 24.16
CA VAL A 5 1.40 -23.62 22.90
C VAL A 5 1.98 -25.03 22.83
N ASN A 6 3.15 -25.27 23.45
CA ASN A 6 3.88 -26.55 23.35
C ASN A 6 3.56 -27.56 24.47
N ARG A 7 2.44 -27.40 25.22
CA ARG A 7 2.01 -28.41 26.18
C ARG A 7 1.05 -29.42 25.53
N PRO A 8 1.46 -30.67 25.34
CA PRO A 8 0.59 -31.70 24.79
C PRO A 8 -0.71 -31.85 25.62
N GLY A 9 -1.84 -31.87 24.94
CA GLY A 9 -3.14 -32.14 25.55
C GLY A 9 -3.94 -30.93 26.09
N ARG A 10 -3.42 -29.70 26.02
CA ARG A 10 -4.18 -28.51 26.46
C ARG A 10 -4.80 -27.69 25.34
N PHE A 11 -4.16 -27.63 24.14
CA PHE A 11 -4.68 -26.95 22.97
C PHE A 11 -4.60 -27.89 21.77
N HIS A 12 -5.76 -28.16 21.17
CA HIS A 12 -5.86 -28.97 19.95
C HIS A 12 -5.73 -28.13 18.69
N TYR A 13 -5.96 -26.81 18.79
CA TYR A 13 -5.96 -25.91 17.64
C TYR A 13 -5.25 -24.59 18.00
N HIS A 14 -4.44 -24.13 17.09
CA HIS A 14 -3.78 -22.83 17.17
C HIS A 14 -4.21 -22.00 15.95
N PHE A 15 -4.99 -20.96 16.19
CA PHE A 15 -5.39 -20.03 15.14
C PHE A 15 -4.51 -18.79 15.23
N ARG A 16 -3.86 -18.41 14.12
CA ARG A 16 -3.21 -17.12 13.96
C ARG A 16 -4.18 -16.18 13.26
N PHE A 17 -4.56 -15.12 13.94
CA PHE A 17 -5.27 -14.02 13.31
C PHE A 17 -4.23 -12.99 12.85
N GLY A 18 -4.09 -12.85 11.54
CA GLY A 18 -3.32 -11.78 10.92
C GLY A 18 -4.15 -10.49 10.79
N TYR A 19 -3.55 -9.48 10.23
CA TYR A 19 -4.28 -8.30 9.80
C TYR A 19 -5.14 -8.65 8.57
N PRO A 20 -6.34 -8.03 8.42
CA PRO A 20 -7.19 -8.30 7.26
C PRO A 20 -6.52 -7.88 5.96
N SER A 21 -6.70 -8.68 4.91
CA SER A 21 -6.32 -8.31 3.55
C SER A 21 -7.22 -7.16 3.05
N VAL A 22 -6.86 -6.57 1.93
CA VAL A 22 -7.65 -5.51 1.29
C VAL A 22 -9.07 -5.98 0.97
N GLU A 23 -9.19 -7.20 0.45
CA GLU A 23 -10.47 -7.82 0.14
C GLU A 23 -11.30 -8.02 1.40
N ALA A 24 -10.67 -8.49 2.49
CA ALA A 24 -11.33 -8.68 3.78
C ALA A 24 -11.78 -7.33 4.39
N VAL A 25 -10.98 -6.26 4.21
CA VAL A 25 -11.38 -4.90 4.61
C VAL A 25 -12.60 -4.44 3.83
N LYS A 26 -12.59 -4.62 2.51
CA LYS A 26 -13.70 -4.24 1.63
C LYS A 26 -14.97 -5.00 2.00
N GLU A 27 -14.90 -6.33 2.08
CA GLU A 27 -16.02 -7.20 2.44
C GLU A 27 -16.60 -6.82 3.81
N TYR A 28 -15.75 -6.60 4.81
CA TYR A 28 -16.17 -6.17 6.14
C TYR A 28 -16.95 -4.85 6.11
N LEU A 29 -16.46 -3.86 5.36
CA LEU A 29 -17.10 -2.55 5.26
C LEU A 29 -18.41 -2.61 4.46
N GLU A 30 -18.48 -3.42 3.40
CA GLU A 30 -19.69 -3.66 2.64
C GLU A 30 -20.81 -4.27 3.50
N ASP A 31 -20.44 -5.14 4.46
CA ASP A 31 -21.38 -5.74 5.43
C ASP A 31 -21.78 -4.75 6.55
N LYS A 32 -20.86 -3.92 7.03
CA LYS A 32 -21.05 -3.10 8.23
C LYS A 32 -21.50 -1.67 7.97
N LEU A 33 -21.25 -1.13 6.77
CA LEU A 33 -21.67 0.23 6.43
C LEU A 33 -23.08 0.29 5.89
N ASP A 34 -23.82 1.27 6.36
CA ASP A 34 -25.09 1.64 5.78
C ASP A 34 -24.91 2.09 4.33
N ALA A 35 -25.90 1.84 3.49
CA ALA A 35 -25.83 2.10 2.04
C ALA A 35 -25.45 3.55 1.71
N ALA A 36 -25.85 4.51 2.55
CA ALA A 36 -25.54 5.94 2.39
C ALA A 36 -24.05 6.26 2.50
N TYR A 37 -23.27 5.44 3.22
CA TYR A 37 -21.86 5.70 3.53
C TYR A 37 -20.88 4.78 2.81
N ARG A 38 -21.36 3.87 1.97
CA ARG A 38 -20.51 2.95 1.19
C ARG A 38 -19.57 3.67 0.22
N GLY A 39 -19.86 4.91 -0.12
CA GLY A 39 -18.96 5.77 -0.90
C GLY A 39 -17.61 6.06 -0.22
N GLU A 40 -17.52 5.85 1.11
CA GLU A 40 -16.26 6.02 1.86
C GLU A 40 -15.35 4.77 1.83
N ILE A 41 -15.85 3.61 1.38
CA ILE A 41 -15.08 2.35 1.32
C ILE A 41 -13.73 2.51 0.61
N PRO A 42 -13.63 3.15 -0.59
CA PRO A 42 -12.34 3.31 -1.26
C PRO A 42 -11.30 4.06 -0.42
N LYS A 43 -11.71 5.04 0.37
CA LYS A 43 -10.80 5.79 1.24
C LYS A 43 -10.25 4.92 2.36
N VAL A 44 -11.10 4.10 3.01
CA VAL A 44 -10.68 3.15 4.05
C VAL A 44 -9.76 2.07 3.48
N VAL A 45 -10.05 1.58 2.27
CA VAL A 45 -9.20 0.62 1.55
C VAL A 45 -7.82 1.21 1.30
N ILE A 46 -7.72 2.43 0.74
CA ILE A 46 -6.44 3.12 0.53
C ILE A 46 -5.70 3.33 1.86
N PHE A 47 -6.44 3.68 2.91
CA PHE A 47 -5.87 3.87 4.24
C PHE A 47 -5.30 2.57 4.81
N SER A 48 -5.98 1.44 4.64
CA SER A 48 -5.48 0.12 5.07
C SER A 48 -4.19 -0.31 4.37
N GLN A 49 -3.90 0.23 3.19
CA GLN A 49 -2.62 0.02 2.50
C GLN A 49 -1.48 0.84 3.11
N LYS A 50 -1.80 1.95 3.75
CA LYS A 50 -0.82 2.88 4.35
C LYS A 50 -0.51 2.56 5.80
N VAL A 51 -1.45 1.94 6.50
CA VAL A 51 -1.34 1.61 7.93
C VAL A 51 -1.94 0.24 8.22
N THR A 52 -1.37 -0.44 9.19
CA THR A 52 -1.87 -1.73 9.62
C THR A 52 -3.16 -1.57 10.43
N LEU A 53 -4.29 -1.99 9.89
CA LEU A 53 -5.58 -1.99 10.56
C LEU A 53 -5.92 -3.39 11.08
N ASN A 54 -6.33 -3.48 12.33
CA ASN A 54 -6.99 -4.66 12.86
C ASN A 54 -8.52 -4.52 12.77
N TYR A 55 -9.24 -5.59 13.08
CA TYR A 55 -10.73 -5.56 13.04
C TYR A 55 -11.35 -4.59 14.05
N ASP A 56 -10.69 -4.29 15.17
CA ASP A 56 -11.18 -3.30 16.12
C ASP A 56 -11.10 -1.88 15.54
N CYS A 57 -10.01 -1.56 14.82
CA CYS A 57 -9.90 -0.30 14.09
C CYS A 57 -10.95 -0.20 12.99
N LEU A 58 -11.16 -1.27 12.21
CA LEU A 58 -12.19 -1.28 11.17
C LEU A 58 -13.60 -1.10 11.74
N ARG A 59 -13.88 -1.73 12.88
CA ARG A 59 -15.16 -1.56 13.59
C ARG A 59 -15.37 -0.13 14.06
N ALA A 60 -14.32 0.49 14.62
CA ALA A 60 -14.39 1.89 15.06
C ALA A 60 -14.63 2.83 13.86
N ILE A 61 -13.88 2.66 12.76
CA ILE A 61 -14.08 3.43 11.52
C ILE A 61 -15.52 3.27 11.01
N ALA A 62 -16.01 2.02 10.90
CA ALA A 62 -17.35 1.76 10.40
C ALA A 62 -18.44 2.39 11.29
N PHE A 63 -18.23 2.38 12.59
CA PHE A 63 -19.15 3.03 13.54
C PHE A 63 -19.22 4.55 13.31
N GLU A 64 -18.06 5.22 13.25
CA GLU A 64 -17.99 6.67 13.06
C GLU A 64 -18.55 7.10 11.69
N LEU A 65 -18.28 6.33 10.63
CA LEU A 65 -18.84 6.58 9.30
C LEU A 65 -20.37 6.45 9.30
N ASN A 66 -20.92 5.44 9.98
CA ASN A 66 -22.38 5.27 10.11
C ASN A 66 -23.03 6.37 10.96
N MET A 67 -22.27 7.03 11.83
CA MET A 67 -22.71 8.24 12.53
C MET A 67 -22.71 9.49 11.65
N GLY A 68 -22.26 9.36 10.39
CA GLY A 68 -22.21 10.44 9.41
C GLY A 68 -20.94 11.29 9.47
N LEU A 69 -19.91 10.87 10.21
CA LEU A 69 -18.62 11.55 10.19
C LEU A 69 -17.88 11.27 8.88
N PRO A 70 -17.24 12.27 8.27
CA PRO A 70 -16.39 12.03 7.11
C PRO A 70 -15.17 11.19 7.51
N PHE A 71 -14.63 10.43 6.55
CA PHE A 71 -13.49 9.52 6.75
C PHE A 71 -12.32 10.17 7.50
N GLU A 72 -11.98 11.41 7.13
CA GLU A 72 -10.86 12.15 7.71
C GLU A 72 -11.03 12.41 9.21
N GLN A 73 -12.26 12.53 9.69
CA GLN A 73 -12.58 12.66 11.12
C GLN A 73 -12.64 11.29 11.80
N ALA A 74 -13.23 10.30 11.13
CA ALA A 74 -13.37 8.95 11.67
C ALA A 74 -12.03 8.28 12.02
N ILE A 75 -10.92 8.69 11.39
CA ILE A 75 -9.58 8.15 11.65
C ILE A 75 -8.74 8.97 12.65
N GLN A 76 -9.18 10.18 13.05
CA GLN A 76 -8.38 11.06 13.91
C GLN A 76 -8.11 10.48 15.29
N ASP A 77 -9.10 9.80 15.86
CA ASP A 77 -9.02 9.22 17.22
C ASP A 77 -8.47 7.79 17.23
N LEU A 78 -8.13 7.25 16.05
CA LEU A 78 -7.52 5.94 15.97
C LEU A 78 -6.08 5.99 16.50
N ASN A 79 -5.84 5.30 17.61
CA ASN A 79 -4.50 5.17 18.18
C ASN A 79 -3.65 4.20 17.33
N ILE A 80 -3.17 4.66 16.17
CA ILE A 80 -2.37 3.88 15.25
C ILE A 80 -0.89 4.02 15.64
N ILE A 81 -0.38 3.02 16.35
CA ILE A 81 0.96 3.06 16.98
C ILE A 81 2.11 3.04 15.97
N ASN A 82 1.90 2.63 14.72
CA ASN A 82 2.97 2.37 13.74
C ASN A 82 2.93 3.24 12.49
N VAL A 83 2.27 4.39 12.52
CA VAL A 83 2.29 5.33 11.39
C VAL A 83 3.72 5.74 11.06
N GLY A 84 4.14 5.52 9.82
CA GLY A 84 5.46 5.89 9.32
C GLY A 84 6.59 4.87 9.56
N LYS A 85 6.30 3.66 10.06
CA LYS A 85 7.27 2.57 10.20
C LYS A 85 7.09 1.45 9.17
N GLU A 86 6.10 1.57 8.30
CA GLU A 86 5.79 0.56 7.31
C GLU A 86 6.82 0.57 6.18
N ARG A 87 7.12 -0.61 5.67
CA ARG A 87 8.01 -0.81 4.54
C ARG A 87 7.24 -1.28 3.33
N TYR A 88 7.67 -0.80 2.18
CA TYR A 88 6.99 -1.01 0.92
C TYR A 88 7.94 -1.51 -0.15
N ASP A 89 7.40 -2.33 -1.04
CA ASP A 89 8.00 -2.67 -2.32
C ASP A 89 7.30 -1.86 -3.40
N LEU A 90 8.08 -1.22 -4.26
CA LEU A 90 7.59 -0.38 -5.35
C LEU A 90 8.07 -0.91 -6.67
N VAL A 91 7.18 -0.94 -7.67
CA VAL A 91 7.54 -1.30 -9.04
C VAL A 91 6.94 -0.29 -10.00
N LEU A 92 7.80 0.39 -10.76
CA LEU A 92 7.40 1.27 -11.85
C LEU A 92 7.28 0.45 -13.12
N HIS A 93 6.08 0.38 -13.66
CA HIS A 93 5.77 -0.32 -14.89
C HIS A 93 5.75 0.65 -16.07
N TYR A 94 6.36 0.25 -17.18
CA TYR A 94 6.35 1.01 -18.44
C TYR A 94 5.47 0.32 -19.48
N CYS A 95 4.87 1.12 -20.37
CA CYS A 95 4.24 0.59 -21.57
C CYS A 95 5.31 -0.15 -22.40
N GLY A 96 5.12 -1.46 -22.60
CA GLY A 96 6.13 -2.32 -23.27
C GLY A 96 6.71 -3.41 -22.37
N GLY A 97 6.28 -3.48 -21.10
CA GLY A 97 6.58 -4.61 -20.21
C GLY A 97 7.89 -4.50 -19.43
N LEU A 98 8.62 -3.39 -19.55
CA LEU A 98 9.78 -3.13 -18.69
C LEU A 98 9.34 -2.60 -17.33
N SER A 99 10.14 -2.87 -16.31
CA SER A 99 9.90 -2.36 -14.96
C SER A 99 11.20 -1.98 -14.26
N LEU A 100 11.07 -1.11 -13.26
CA LEU A 100 12.11 -0.74 -12.31
C LEU A 100 11.54 -0.90 -10.91
N SER A 101 12.34 -1.33 -9.94
CA SER A 101 11.86 -1.61 -8.59
C SER A 101 12.69 -0.97 -7.48
N ALA A 102 12.08 -0.86 -6.31
CA ALA A 102 12.78 -0.62 -5.05
C ALA A 102 12.10 -1.43 -3.96
N ASP A 103 12.86 -2.28 -3.31
CA ASP A 103 12.32 -3.22 -2.32
C ASP A 103 12.59 -2.74 -0.90
N ASN A 104 11.65 -3.06 0.01
CA ASN A 104 11.81 -2.85 1.45
C ASN A 104 12.12 -1.40 1.85
N VAL A 105 11.51 -0.43 1.17
CA VAL A 105 11.73 1.01 1.39
C VAL A 105 10.85 1.54 2.51
N ASN A 106 11.41 2.43 3.32
CA ASN A 106 10.64 3.13 4.33
C ASN A 106 10.03 4.39 3.71
N LEU A 107 8.72 4.45 3.60
CA LEU A 107 7.97 5.59 3.08
C LEU A 107 6.89 6.03 4.06
N ASN A 108 6.73 7.33 4.20
CA ASN A 108 5.59 7.89 4.92
C ASN A 108 4.45 8.20 3.94
N LEU A 109 3.64 7.20 3.64
CA LEU A 109 2.47 7.35 2.75
C LEU A 109 1.27 7.99 3.46
N PHE A 110 1.34 8.14 4.78
CA PHE A 110 0.28 8.75 5.58
C PHE A 110 0.36 10.28 5.57
N ASP A 111 1.58 10.83 5.61
CA ASP A 111 1.79 12.28 5.59
C ASP A 111 1.54 12.83 4.18
N SER A 112 0.31 13.31 3.96
CA SER A 112 -0.11 13.88 2.69
C SER A 112 0.51 15.27 2.40
N ALA A 113 1.24 15.86 3.35
CA ALA A 113 1.85 17.17 3.17
C ALA A 113 3.18 17.10 2.39
N GLN A 114 3.79 15.92 2.29
CA GLN A 114 5.08 15.74 1.66
C GLN A 114 5.04 14.75 0.48
N SER A 115 5.58 15.19 -0.66
CA SER A 115 5.88 14.28 -1.76
C SER A 115 6.93 13.26 -1.32
N GLN A 116 6.72 12.00 -1.69
CA GLN A 116 7.71 10.94 -1.50
C GLN A 116 8.60 10.84 -2.71
N CYS A 117 9.86 10.47 -2.49
CA CYS A 117 10.82 10.33 -3.56
C CYS A 117 11.86 9.25 -3.24
N LEU A 118 12.27 8.49 -4.27
CA LEU A 118 13.25 7.42 -4.14
C LEU A 118 13.86 7.06 -5.49
N TRP A 119 14.98 6.34 -5.44
CA TRP A 119 15.57 5.71 -6.60
C TRP A 119 14.93 4.36 -6.88
N LEU A 120 14.73 4.05 -8.15
CA LEU A 120 14.31 2.75 -8.64
C LEU A 120 15.42 2.13 -9.48
N ASP A 121 15.64 0.84 -9.23
CA ASP A 121 16.72 0.08 -9.78
C ASP A 121 16.21 -0.89 -10.86
N ASP A 122 17.10 -1.25 -11.78
CA ASP A 122 16.88 -2.32 -12.75
C ASP A 122 17.33 -3.69 -12.19
N ASP A 123 17.16 -4.75 -12.99
CA ASP A 123 17.55 -6.12 -12.64
C ASP A 123 19.06 -6.31 -12.37
N GLN A 124 19.88 -5.28 -12.66
CA GLN A 124 21.32 -5.25 -12.38
C GLN A 124 21.68 -4.38 -11.18
N GLU A 125 20.68 -4.02 -10.36
CA GLU A 125 20.82 -3.14 -9.19
C GLU A 125 21.39 -1.75 -9.54
N ARG A 126 21.10 -1.27 -10.75
CA ARG A 126 21.50 0.07 -11.18
C ARG A 126 20.37 1.05 -10.95
N SER A 127 20.65 2.13 -10.23
CA SER A 127 19.66 3.18 -9.96
C SER A 127 19.40 4.01 -11.24
N ILE A 128 18.33 3.66 -11.95
CA ILE A 128 18.00 4.18 -13.28
C ILE A 128 17.20 5.47 -13.21
N VAL A 129 16.20 5.51 -12.33
CA VAL A 129 15.29 6.66 -12.23
C VAL A 129 15.04 7.08 -10.79
N TYR A 130 15.05 8.37 -10.55
CA TYR A 130 14.57 8.98 -9.32
C TYR A 130 13.13 9.38 -9.53
N VAL A 131 12.21 8.71 -8.83
CA VAL A 131 10.78 8.97 -8.91
C VAL A 131 10.33 9.85 -7.75
N GLN A 132 9.46 10.81 -8.07
CA GLN A 132 8.78 11.63 -7.07
C GLN A 132 7.27 11.53 -7.30
N PHE A 133 6.51 11.37 -6.21
CA PHE A 133 5.06 11.25 -6.26
C PHE A 133 4.37 11.82 -5.02
N ASP A 134 3.11 12.14 -5.16
CA ASP A 134 2.24 12.59 -4.07
C ASP A 134 1.43 11.39 -3.55
N PRO A 135 1.55 11.01 -2.26
CA PRO A 135 0.78 9.91 -1.67
C PRO A 135 -0.75 10.04 -1.79
N ARG A 136 -1.26 11.25 -2.00
CA ARG A 136 -2.71 11.50 -2.24
C ARG A 136 -3.19 10.99 -3.59
N ARG A 137 -2.27 10.71 -4.52
CA ARG A 137 -2.57 10.18 -5.85
C ARG A 137 -2.64 8.66 -5.91
N ILE A 138 -2.43 7.99 -4.76
CA ILE A 138 -2.58 6.55 -4.68
C ILE A 138 -4.05 6.19 -4.87
N VAL A 139 -4.32 5.26 -5.79
CA VAL A 139 -5.64 4.67 -6.03
C VAL A 139 -5.52 3.15 -5.93
N TYR A 140 -6.59 2.49 -5.52
CA TYR A 140 -6.63 1.02 -5.52
C TYR A 140 -7.17 0.52 -6.88
N ASP A 141 -6.37 -0.27 -7.58
CA ASP A 141 -6.77 -0.93 -8.82
C ASP A 141 -7.47 -2.25 -8.47
N GLU A 142 -8.80 -2.27 -8.59
CA GLU A 142 -9.62 -3.45 -8.27
C GLU A 142 -9.36 -4.64 -9.21
N THR A 143 -8.89 -4.38 -10.42
CA THR A 143 -8.61 -5.44 -11.40
C THR A 143 -7.32 -6.19 -11.06
N ARG A 144 -6.32 -5.44 -10.60
CA ARG A 144 -4.99 -5.97 -10.25
C ARG A 144 -4.84 -6.27 -8.77
N HIS A 145 -5.81 -5.86 -7.95
CA HIS A 145 -5.79 -5.95 -6.48
C HIS A 145 -4.54 -5.33 -5.85
N ILE A 146 -4.10 -4.18 -6.38
CA ILE A 146 -2.91 -3.46 -5.90
C ILE A 146 -3.16 -1.96 -5.79
N SER A 147 -2.40 -1.30 -4.90
CA SER A 147 -2.34 0.17 -4.86
C SER A 147 -1.40 0.69 -5.94
N VAL A 148 -1.85 1.67 -6.71
CA VAL A 148 -1.09 2.23 -7.82
C VAL A 148 -1.13 3.76 -7.83
N ILE A 149 -0.12 4.36 -8.44
CA ILE A 149 -0.11 5.76 -8.85
C ILE A 149 -0.01 5.79 -10.37
N PRO A 150 -0.96 6.44 -11.08
CA PRO A 150 -0.91 6.58 -12.53
C PRO A 150 0.39 7.24 -13.01
N GLY A 151 0.92 6.79 -14.14
CA GLY A 151 2.20 7.26 -14.67
C GLY A 151 2.25 8.78 -14.92
N GLU A 152 1.12 9.38 -15.30
CA GLU A 152 1.00 10.84 -15.48
C GLU A 152 1.08 11.65 -14.18
N SER A 153 0.93 11.00 -13.03
CA SER A 153 1.05 11.62 -11.70
C SER A 153 2.46 11.50 -11.11
N LEU A 154 3.41 10.92 -11.86
CA LEU A 154 4.79 10.74 -11.45
C LEU A 154 5.69 11.82 -12.05
N THR A 155 6.67 12.27 -11.29
CA THR A 155 7.80 13.04 -11.81
C THR A 155 9.04 12.15 -11.83
N LEU A 156 9.65 11.98 -13.01
CA LEU A 156 10.76 11.07 -13.24
C LEU A 156 12.02 11.85 -13.63
N HIS A 157 13.13 11.58 -12.92
CA HIS A 157 14.44 12.11 -13.22
C HIS A 157 15.40 10.94 -13.48
N TYR A 158 15.80 10.77 -14.74
CA TYR A 158 16.65 9.66 -15.15
C TYR A 158 18.10 9.93 -14.81
N ASN A 159 18.79 8.89 -14.34
CA ASN A 159 20.21 8.95 -14.05
C ASN A 159 21.03 9.05 -15.35
N GLU A 160 21.81 10.12 -15.50
CA GLU A 160 22.59 10.37 -16.69
C GLU A 160 23.95 9.64 -16.71
N HIS A 161 24.33 9.02 -15.60
CA HIS A 161 25.56 8.24 -15.53
C HIS A 161 25.51 6.97 -16.40
N TYR A 162 24.32 6.39 -16.56
CA TYR A 162 24.12 5.21 -17.40
C TYR A 162 23.73 5.62 -18.82
N LYS A 163 24.70 5.47 -19.75
CA LYS A 163 24.53 5.86 -21.17
C LYS A 163 24.39 4.64 -22.10
N ASP A 164 24.35 3.44 -21.54
CA ASP A 164 24.17 2.23 -22.33
C ASP A 164 22.74 2.14 -22.91
N PRO A 165 22.55 1.38 -24.01
CA PRO A 165 21.25 1.27 -24.68
C PRO A 165 20.15 0.74 -23.78
N THR A 166 20.48 -0.11 -22.81
CA THR A 166 19.52 -0.71 -21.88
C THR A 166 18.96 0.33 -20.92
N ALA A 167 19.79 1.20 -20.36
CA ALA A 167 19.36 2.30 -19.52
C ALA A 167 18.65 3.40 -20.34
N ALA A 168 19.10 3.66 -21.58
CA ALA A 168 18.50 4.66 -22.44
C ALA A 168 17.06 4.33 -22.87
N GLN A 169 16.69 3.04 -22.97
CA GLN A 169 15.34 2.63 -23.36
C GLN A 169 14.26 3.14 -22.39
N TYR A 170 14.54 3.19 -21.08
CA TYR A 170 13.58 3.67 -20.09
C TYR A 170 13.18 5.13 -20.32
N LYS A 171 14.08 5.95 -20.87
CA LYS A 171 13.79 7.38 -21.18
C LYS A 171 12.82 7.55 -22.35
N THR A 172 12.70 6.55 -23.22
CA THR A 172 11.87 6.60 -24.42
C THR A 172 10.48 5.99 -24.18
N LEU A 173 10.32 5.23 -23.12
CA LEU A 173 9.07 4.57 -22.78
C LEU A 173 8.20 5.46 -21.89
N ARG A 174 6.89 5.35 -22.13
CA ARG A 174 5.91 6.01 -21.28
C ARG A 174 5.73 5.20 -19.98
N PRO A 175 5.81 5.83 -18.80
CA PRO A 175 5.42 5.19 -17.56
C PRO A 175 3.92 4.90 -17.59
N ASP A 176 3.53 3.69 -17.19
CA ASP A 176 2.14 3.25 -17.10
C ASP A 176 1.59 3.52 -15.69
N TYR A 177 2.18 2.89 -14.69
CA TYR A 177 1.84 3.13 -13.28
C TYR A 177 3.00 2.72 -12.36
N LEU A 178 3.00 3.26 -11.15
CA LEU A 178 3.84 2.81 -10.03
C LEU A 178 2.98 1.98 -9.09
N SER A 179 3.27 0.70 -8.94
CA SER A 179 2.62 -0.16 -7.93
C SER A 179 3.31 -0.02 -6.57
N ILE A 180 2.52 -0.09 -5.52
CA ILE A 180 2.98 0.01 -4.13
C ILE A 180 2.36 -1.14 -3.36
N SER A 181 3.20 -2.01 -2.80
CA SER A 181 2.78 -3.11 -1.92
C SER A 181 3.50 -3.05 -0.59
N ARG A 182 2.81 -3.40 0.49
CA ARG A 182 3.42 -3.42 1.81
C ARG A 182 4.20 -4.71 2.01
N VAL A 183 5.43 -4.58 2.54
CA VAL A 183 6.26 -5.74 2.88
C VAL A 183 5.57 -6.59 3.94
N GLY A 184 5.40 -7.89 3.67
CA GLY A 184 4.71 -8.82 4.55
C GLY A 184 3.26 -9.14 4.16
N GLU A 185 2.71 -8.50 3.12
CA GLU A 185 1.41 -8.85 2.51
C GLU A 185 1.50 -9.94 1.42
N HIS A 186 2.66 -10.57 1.24
CA HIS A 186 2.75 -11.73 0.37
C HIS A 186 1.83 -12.84 0.93
N VAL A 187 0.61 -12.83 0.45
CA VAL A 187 -0.37 -13.88 0.65
C VAL A 187 0.26 -15.14 0.07
N LEU A 188 0.50 -16.12 0.94
CA LEU A 188 0.77 -17.47 0.52
C LEU A 188 -0.45 -17.95 -0.30
N HIS A 189 -0.29 -18.00 -1.61
CA HIS A 189 -1.21 -18.67 -2.51
C HIS A 189 -1.10 -20.17 -2.35
#